data_26071310bb37ada6a6df8e4d40c14dcb
#
_entry.id   26071310bb37ada6a6df8e4d40c14dcb
#
_cell.length_a   1.000
_cell.length_b   1.000
_cell.length_c   1.000
_cell.angle_alpha   90.00
_cell.angle_beta   90.00
_cell.angle_gamma   90.00
#
_symmetry.space_group_name_H-M   'P 1'
#
loop_
_entity.id
_entity.type
_entity.pdbx_description
1 polymer ?
#
loop_
_entity_poly.entity_id
_entity_poly.type
_entity_poly.pdbx_seq_one_letter_code
_entity_poly.pdbx_strand_id
1 'polypeptide(L)'
;MILTIDIGGTNIKYGLCDASGNIQQKGGYPTLDTADKIVQSICDLPFEYTGIAISMPGILNEDHSSAFITGKLAFLSNYPLKKRLEEIKGCKVTIENDGRCATWAELGYGNL
;
A
#
# COMPACT_ATOMS: atom_id res chain seq x y z
N MET A 1 11.17 -6.81 7.28
CA MET A 1 9.70 -6.92 7.14
C MET A 1 9.19 -5.97 6.08
N ILE A 2 8.15 -6.36 5.39
CA ILE A 2 7.45 -5.51 4.42
C ILE A 2 6.00 -5.36 4.87
N LEU A 3 5.53 -4.12 4.88
CA LEU A 3 4.14 -3.82 5.14
C LEU A 3 3.38 -3.85 3.80
N THR A 4 2.38 -4.72 3.69
CA THR A 4 1.51 -4.76 2.52
C THR A 4 0.21 -4.04 2.86
N ILE A 5 -0.25 -3.20 1.93
CA ILE A 5 -1.48 -2.41 2.10
C ILE A 5 -2.36 -2.63 0.88
N ASP A 6 -3.59 -3.02 1.11
CA ASP A 6 -4.60 -3.16 0.07
C ASP A 6 -5.66 -2.08 0.29
N ILE A 7 -5.68 -1.07 -0.57
CA ILE A 7 -6.62 0.05 -0.45
C ILE A 7 -7.86 -0.26 -1.28
N GLY A 8 -8.95 -0.56 -0.61
CA GLY A 8 -10.24 -0.77 -1.25
C GLY A 8 -11.19 0.40 -0.99
N GLY A 9 -12.29 0.44 -1.72
CA GLY A 9 -13.28 1.50 -1.57
C GLY A 9 -14.00 1.49 -0.22
N THR A 10 -14.06 0.34 0.43
CA THR A 10 -14.76 0.18 1.71
C THR A 10 -13.81 -0.06 2.88
N ASN A 11 -12.78 -0.86 2.67
CA ASN A 11 -11.83 -1.22 3.71
C ASN A 11 -10.41 -1.15 3.20
N ILE A 12 -9.49 -0.84 4.11
CA ILE A 12 -8.05 -0.96 3.90
C ILE A 12 -7.61 -2.18 4.68
N LYS A 13 -6.89 -3.08 4.02
CA LYS A 13 -6.34 -4.29 4.64
C LYS A 13 -4.83 -4.19 4.68
N TYR A 14 -4.23 -4.73 5.73
CA TYR A 14 -2.78 -4.73 5.83
C TYR A 14 -2.24 -6.08 6.25
N GLY A 15 -0.99 -6.34 5.89
CA GLY A 15 -0.25 -7.50 6.32
C GLY A 15 1.21 -7.11 6.56
N LEU A 16 1.82 -7.71 7.56
CA LEU A 16 3.24 -7.55 7.82
C LEU A 16 3.92 -8.86 7.47
N CYS A 17 4.77 -8.84 6.45
CA CYS A 17 5.40 -10.05 5.90
C CYS A 17 6.90 -10.07 6.21
N ASP A 18 7.41 -11.25 6.56
CA ASP A 18 8.84 -11.43 6.74
C ASP A 18 9.56 -11.74 5.41
N ALA A 19 10.87 -11.93 5.45
CA ALA A 19 11.67 -12.19 4.27
C ALA A 19 11.31 -13.51 3.57
N SER A 20 10.68 -14.43 4.28
CA SER A 20 10.23 -15.70 3.73
C SER A 20 8.84 -15.63 3.12
N GLY A 21 8.19 -14.47 3.16
CA GLY A 21 6.84 -14.29 2.65
C GLY A 21 5.74 -14.69 3.62
N ASN A 22 6.09 -15.04 4.85
CA ASN A 22 5.10 -15.39 5.87
C ASN A 22 4.47 -14.14 6.47
N ILE A 23 3.15 -14.15 6.61
CA ILE A 23 2.41 -13.05 7.23
C ILE A 23 2.51 -13.18 8.75
N GLN A 24 3.12 -12.20 9.40
CA GLN A 24 3.30 -12.17 10.85
C GLN A 24 2.12 -11.49 11.55
N GLN A 25 1.56 -10.47 10.92
CA GLN A 25 0.42 -9.71 11.42
C GLN A 25 -0.49 -9.38 10.26
N LYS A 26 -1.79 -9.33 10.50
CA LYS A 26 -2.74 -8.85 9.50
C LYS A 26 -3.94 -8.23 10.16
N GLY A 27 -4.61 -7.34 9.45
CA GLY A 27 -5.80 -6.69 9.94
C GLY A 27 -6.37 -5.77 8.89
N GLY A 28 -7.28 -4.92 9.31
CA GLY A 28 -7.91 -3.97 8.41
C GLY A 28 -8.73 -2.96 9.17
N TYR A 29 -9.14 -1.93 8.47
CA TYR A 29 -9.96 -0.86 9.02
C TYR A 29 -10.74 -0.19 7.89
N PRO A 30 -11.83 0.53 8.21
CA PRO A 30 -12.61 1.22 7.18
C PRO A 30 -11.79 2.25 6.44
N THR A 31 -12.00 2.34 5.13
CA THR A 31 -11.31 3.32 4.30
C THR A 31 -11.73 4.73 4.69
N LEU A 32 -10.74 5.61 4.86
CA LEU A 32 -10.97 7.00 5.21
C LEU A 32 -11.33 7.81 3.98
N ASP A 33 -11.83 9.02 4.20
CA ASP A 33 -12.46 9.82 3.14
C ASP A 33 -11.56 10.88 2.50
N THR A 34 -10.30 10.98 2.92
CA THR A 34 -9.33 11.87 2.30
C THR A 34 -7.98 11.16 2.13
N ALA A 35 -7.20 11.62 1.15
CA ALA A 35 -5.87 11.06 0.90
C ALA A 35 -4.95 11.25 2.11
N ASP A 36 -4.98 12.42 2.73
CA ASP A 36 -4.14 12.69 3.90
C ASP A 36 -4.48 11.79 5.09
N LYS A 37 -5.76 11.51 5.31
CA LYS A 37 -6.17 10.60 6.37
C LYS A 37 -5.73 9.17 6.10
N ILE A 38 -5.76 8.74 4.83
CA ILE A 38 -5.27 7.41 4.44
C ILE A 38 -3.77 7.31 4.69
N VAL A 39 -3.00 8.31 4.26
CA VAL A 39 -1.56 8.34 4.52
C VAL A 39 -1.28 8.27 6.02
N GLN A 40 -1.98 9.08 6.81
CA GLN A 40 -1.79 9.10 8.25
C GLN A 40 -2.11 7.74 8.88
N SER A 41 -3.20 7.10 8.44
CA SER A 41 -3.59 5.79 8.97
C SER A 41 -2.54 4.71 8.71
N ILE A 42 -1.90 4.74 7.56
CA ILE A 42 -0.82 3.81 7.23
C ILE A 42 0.39 4.09 8.11
N CYS A 43 0.75 5.37 8.25
CA CYS A 43 1.91 5.76 9.07
C CYS A 43 1.71 5.44 10.54
N ASP A 44 0.47 5.42 11.02
CA ASP A 44 0.14 5.15 12.42
C ASP A 44 0.14 3.65 12.78
N LEU A 45 0.27 2.75 11.81
CA LEU A 45 0.35 1.32 12.08
C LEU A 45 1.61 1.04 12.91
N PRO A 46 1.48 0.34 14.05
CA PRO A 46 2.57 0.20 15.03
C PRO A 46 3.55 -0.93 14.68
N PHE A 47 4.06 -0.95 13.46
CA PHE A 47 4.96 -2.00 13.00
C PHE A 47 6.27 -1.40 12.53
N GLU A 48 7.33 -2.23 12.58
CA GLU A 48 8.63 -1.91 12.01
C GLU A 48 8.78 -2.67 10.70
N TYR A 49 9.17 -1.96 9.65
CA TYR A 49 9.32 -2.54 8.33
C TYR A 49 10.32 -1.71 7.51
N THR A 50 10.86 -2.32 6.46
CA THR A 50 11.85 -1.68 5.59
C THR A 50 11.27 -1.24 4.25
N GLY A 51 10.03 -1.58 3.98
CA GLY A 51 9.35 -1.17 2.76
C GLY A 51 7.85 -1.34 2.87
N ILE A 52 7.13 -0.67 1.97
CA ILE A 52 5.67 -0.74 1.88
C ILE A 52 5.31 -1.13 0.45
N ALA A 53 4.45 -2.14 0.33
CA ALA A 53 3.89 -2.56 -0.96
C ALA A 53 2.39 -2.27 -0.93
N ILE A 54 1.93 -1.43 -1.85
CA ILE A 54 0.53 -0.99 -1.88
C ILE A 54 -0.16 -1.57 -3.10
N SER A 55 -1.34 -2.13 -2.88
CA SER A 55 -2.28 -2.54 -3.92
C SER A 55 -3.44 -1.55 -3.92
N MET A 56 -3.81 -1.05 -5.07
CA MET A 56 -4.94 -0.13 -5.22
C MET A 56 -5.52 -0.22 -6.62
N PRO A 57 -6.81 0.12 -6.80
CA PRO A 57 -7.42 0.09 -8.13
C PRO A 57 -6.96 1.27 -8.97
N GLY A 58 -7.29 1.23 -10.26
CA GLY A 58 -7.05 2.33 -11.18
C GLY A 58 -5.99 2.03 -12.20
N ILE A 59 -5.65 3.05 -12.97
CA ILE A 59 -4.64 2.97 -14.03
C ILE A 59 -3.38 3.67 -13.52
N LEU A 60 -2.33 2.90 -13.32
CA LEU A 60 -1.05 3.43 -12.82
C LEU A 60 -0.39 4.31 -13.88
N ASN A 61 0.28 5.38 -13.42
CA ASN A 61 1.11 6.18 -14.31
C ASN A 61 2.42 5.42 -14.61
N GLU A 62 3.28 5.99 -15.48
CA GLU A 62 4.47 5.29 -15.97
C GLU A 62 5.40 4.82 -14.86
N ASP A 63 5.64 5.63 -13.87
CA ASP A 63 6.57 5.31 -12.78
C ASP A 63 5.90 4.68 -11.56
N HIS A 64 4.62 4.35 -11.66
CA HIS A 64 3.82 3.74 -10.58
C HIS A 64 3.83 4.56 -9.28
N SER A 65 3.95 5.88 -9.38
CA SER A 65 3.92 6.75 -8.20
C SER A 65 2.51 7.19 -7.83
N SER A 66 1.59 7.13 -8.78
CA SER A 66 0.19 7.49 -8.60
C SER A 66 -0.68 6.73 -9.59
N ALA A 67 -1.99 6.87 -9.46
CA ALA A 67 -2.95 6.21 -10.35
C ALA A 67 -4.11 7.14 -10.68
N PHE A 68 -4.70 6.95 -11.86
CA PHE A 68 -5.98 7.58 -12.19
C PHE A 68 -7.09 6.66 -11.69
N ILE A 69 -7.93 7.15 -10.80
CA ILE A 69 -8.93 6.35 -10.11
C ILE A 69 -10.30 7.02 -10.21
N THR A 70 -11.33 6.19 -10.43
CA THR A 70 -12.72 6.64 -10.44
C THR A 70 -13.47 5.97 -9.28
N GLY A 71 -14.72 6.40 -9.03
CA GLY A 71 -15.56 5.81 -8.00
C GLY A 71 -15.23 6.32 -6.61
N LYS A 72 -15.36 5.46 -5.61
CA LYS A 72 -15.20 5.83 -4.20
C LYS A 72 -13.81 6.36 -3.85
N LEU A 73 -12.80 5.92 -4.57
CA LEU A 73 -11.41 6.33 -4.32
C LEU A 73 -10.94 7.43 -5.28
N ALA A 74 -11.85 8.09 -5.97
CA ALA A 74 -11.49 9.13 -6.94
C ALA A 74 -10.66 10.26 -6.32
N PHE A 75 -10.79 10.51 -5.03
CA PHE A 75 -10.00 11.52 -4.33
C PHE A 75 -8.51 11.16 -4.25
N LEU A 76 -8.15 9.89 -4.47
CA LEU A 76 -6.76 9.46 -4.56
C LEU A 76 -6.20 9.58 -5.98
N SER A 77 -7.03 9.94 -6.95
CA SER A 77 -6.59 10.04 -8.34
C SER A 77 -5.48 11.05 -8.48
N ASN A 78 -4.36 10.62 -9.07
CA ASN A 78 -3.16 11.44 -9.28
C ASN A 78 -2.51 11.98 -7.99
N TYR A 79 -2.91 11.48 -6.83
CA TYR A 79 -2.28 11.83 -5.55
C TYR A 79 -0.90 11.17 -5.49
N PRO A 80 0.15 11.89 -5.09
CA PRO A 80 1.52 11.35 -5.05
C PRO A 80 1.76 10.47 -3.82
N LEU A 81 1.02 9.37 -3.74
CA LEU A 81 0.99 8.49 -2.57
C LEU A 81 2.36 7.88 -2.25
N LYS A 82 3.04 7.38 -3.28
CA LYS A 82 4.37 6.78 -3.12
C LYS A 82 5.35 7.79 -2.52
N LYS A 83 5.42 8.96 -3.13
CA LYS A 83 6.33 10.01 -2.69
C LYS A 83 6.05 10.46 -1.26
N ARG A 84 4.77 10.66 -0.93
CA ARG A 84 4.36 11.10 0.41
C ARG A 84 4.76 10.09 1.48
N LEU A 85 4.50 8.81 1.24
CA LEU A 85 4.85 7.76 2.18
C LEU A 85 6.37 7.59 2.30
N GLU A 86 7.09 7.67 1.21
CA GLU A 86 8.56 7.60 1.24
C GLU A 86 9.15 8.75 2.04
N GLU A 87 8.61 9.96 1.88
CA GLU A 87 9.07 11.12 2.65
C GLU A 87 8.82 10.97 4.15
N ILE A 88 7.64 10.47 4.53
CA ILE A 88 7.26 10.36 5.94
C ILE A 88 7.94 9.19 6.61
N LYS A 89 7.97 8.04 5.97
CA LYS A 89 8.48 6.81 6.59
C LYS A 89 9.95 6.52 6.29
N GLY A 90 10.51 7.17 5.29
CA GLY A 90 11.92 6.98 4.95
C GLY A 90 12.25 5.57 4.45
N CYS A 91 11.29 4.89 3.84
CA CYS A 91 11.49 3.55 3.30
C CYS A 91 10.97 3.48 1.87
N LYS A 92 11.33 2.41 1.16
CA LYS A 92 10.88 2.19 -0.22
C LYS A 92 9.39 1.86 -0.24
N VAL A 93 8.66 2.47 -1.17
CA VAL A 93 7.24 2.23 -1.37
C VAL A 93 7.01 1.81 -2.83
N THR A 94 6.22 0.77 -3.05
CA THR A 94 5.79 0.36 -4.38
C THR A 94 4.28 0.36 -4.45
N ILE A 95 3.74 0.68 -5.62
CA ILE A 95 2.30 0.67 -5.88
C ILE A 95 2.01 -0.21 -7.08
N GLU A 96 1.06 -1.11 -6.94
CA GLU A 96 0.62 -2.01 -8.00
C GLU A 96 -0.91 -2.08 -8.03
N ASN A 97 -1.46 -2.64 -9.11
CA ASN A 97 -2.89 -2.89 -9.20
C ASN A 97 -3.30 -4.02 -8.26
N ASP A 98 -4.60 -4.10 -7.96
CA ASP A 98 -5.16 -5.14 -7.12
C ASP A 98 -4.70 -6.52 -7.56
N GLY A 99 -4.27 -7.33 -6.61
CA GLY A 99 -3.78 -8.67 -6.84
C GLY A 99 -2.30 -8.79 -7.14
N ARG A 100 -1.69 -7.77 -7.72
CA ARG A 100 -0.26 -7.81 -8.05
C ARG A 100 0.62 -7.59 -6.84
N CYS A 101 0.13 -6.84 -5.88
CA CYS A 101 0.87 -6.57 -4.64
C CYS A 101 1.15 -7.86 -3.88
N ALA A 102 0.14 -8.72 -3.74
CA ALA A 102 0.31 -10.00 -3.07
C ALA A 102 1.30 -10.89 -3.81
N THR A 103 1.18 -10.97 -5.15
CA THR A 103 2.10 -11.72 -5.98
C THR A 103 3.52 -11.21 -5.84
N TRP A 104 3.70 -9.89 -5.87
CA TRP A 104 4.99 -9.27 -5.73
C TRP A 104 5.62 -9.57 -4.37
N ALA A 105 4.84 -9.50 -3.30
CA ALA A 105 5.32 -9.81 -1.96
C ALA A 105 5.80 -11.26 -1.86
N GLU A 106 5.04 -12.20 -2.43
CA GLU A 106 5.43 -13.61 -2.44
C GLU A 106 6.69 -13.85 -3.27
N LEU A 107 6.72 -13.35 -4.51
CA LEU A 107 7.84 -13.59 -5.41
C LEU A 107 9.06 -12.77 -5.03
N GLY A 108 8.87 -11.55 -4.57
CA GLY A 108 9.97 -10.65 -4.21
C GLY A 108 10.60 -10.95 -2.87
N TYR A 109 9.86 -11.55 -1.94
CA TYR A 109 10.33 -11.76 -0.57
C TYR A 109 10.20 -13.20 -0.11
N GLY A 110 9.27 -13.95 -0.65
CA GLY A 110 9.04 -15.32 -0.23
C GLY A 110 9.77 -16.34 -1.06
N ASN A 111 9.76 -16.18 -2.36
CA ASN A 111 10.24 -17.19 -3.29
C ASN A 111 11.45 -16.75 -4.11
N LEU A 112 11.87 -15.57 -3.90
CA LEU A 112 13.08 -15.07 -4.52
C LEU A 112 14.13 -14.81 -3.48
#